data_a20b4cf4cab8576bf2f957f16c03e80c
#
_entry.id   a20b4cf4cab8576bf2f957f16c03e80c
#
_cell.length_a   1.000
_cell.length_b   1.000
_cell.length_c   1.000
_cell.angle_alpha   90.00
_cell.angle_beta   90.00
_cell.angle_gamma   90.00
#
_symmetry.space_group_name_H-M   'P 1'
#
loop_
_entity.id
_entity.type
_entity.pdbx_description
1 polymer ?
#
loop_
_entity_poly.entity_id
_entity_poly.type
_entity_poly.pdbx_seq_one_letter_code
_entity_poly.pdbx_strand_id
1 'polypeptide(L)'
;MNPAIRGGMSLLSETMMLLDATKVYAESVTDRTDGERDPLPMSFWNIHNRVQMTVEVLTYYSGFRTTSETEGELTERKVIAVKDLFVDVVSAIEKASKDAVRLRPDTCVSAEVGKDARRINLRSVIDASAAHGLLSEGDVKEWNDILLIRNLAVHNNAMADRSAVCRVGGISISLRPGRMMKGPPETYVVLTSRAVTLFHTWFAALVTL
;
A
#
# COMPACT_ATOMS: atom_id res chain seq x y z
N MET A 1 -10.99 -5.66 24.10
CA MET A 1 -10.40 -5.12 22.87
C MET A 1 -11.38 -4.14 22.24
N ASN A 2 -10.94 -2.93 21.91
CA ASN A 2 -11.77 -1.89 21.28
C ASN A 2 -12.34 -2.42 19.94
N PRO A 3 -13.65 -2.25 19.65
CA PRO A 3 -14.28 -2.71 18.40
C PRO A 3 -13.57 -2.19 17.13
N ALA A 4 -13.08 -0.95 17.11
CA ALA A 4 -12.35 -0.37 15.99
C ALA A 4 -11.02 -1.11 15.70
N ILE A 5 -10.28 -1.46 16.77
CA ILE A 5 -9.02 -2.25 16.63
C ILE A 5 -9.33 -3.65 16.10
N ARG A 6 -10.42 -4.27 16.55
CA ARG A 6 -10.86 -5.58 16.05
C ARG A 6 -11.18 -5.51 14.53
N GLY A 7 -11.90 -4.48 14.12
CA GLY A 7 -12.20 -4.23 12.70
C GLY A 7 -10.93 -4.02 11.87
N GLY A 8 -9.96 -3.24 12.38
CA GLY A 8 -8.67 -3.03 11.74
C GLY A 8 -7.85 -4.32 11.58
N MET A 9 -7.83 -5.18 12.61
CA MET A 9 -7.12 -6.46 12.54
C MET A 9 -7.78 -7.44 11.55
N SER A 10 -9.12 -7.47 11.47
CA SER A 10 -9.83 -8.24 10.45
C SER A 10 -9.44 -7.81 9.05
N LEU A 11 -9.43 -6.50 8.79
CA LEU A 11 -9.05 -5.93 7.51
C LEU A 11 -7.58 -6.25 7.13
N LEU A 12 -6.66 -6.22 8.09
CA LEU A 12 -5.27 -6.63 7.85
C LEU A 12 -5.17 -8.13 7.53
N SER A 13 -5.94 -8.97 8.19
CA SER A 13 -5.98 -10.42 7.90
C SER A 13 -6.51 -10.69 6.48
N GLU A 14 -7.57 -10.00 6.05
CA GLU A 14 -8.07 -10.06 4.68
C GLU A 14 -7.02 -9.57 3.67
N THR A 15 -6.28 -8.52 4.02
CA THR A 15 -5.18 -7.99 3.20
C THR A 15 -4.06 -9.02 3.03
N MET A 16 -3.72 -9.78 4.08
CA MET A 16 -2.74 -10.86 3.99
C MET A 16 -3.20 -11.99 3.07
N MET A 17 -4.47 -12.41 3.17
CA MET A 17 -5.02 -13.42 2.27
C MET A 17 -4.97 -12.97 0.80
N LEU A 18 -5.24 -11.70 0.53
CA LEU A 18 -5.13 -11.12 -0.81
C LEU A 18 -3.68 -11.12 -1.31
N LEU A 19 -2.72 -10.80 -0.46
CA LEU A 19 -1.29 -10.83 -0.78
C LEU A 19 -0.81 -12.24 -1.10
N ASP A 20 -1.25 -13.25 -0.35
CA ASP A 20 -0.93 -14.65 -0.61
C ASP A 20 -1.50 -15.10 -1.96
N ALA A 21 -2.77 -14.76 -2.26
CA ALA A 21 -3.37 -15.05 -3.55
C ALA A 21 -2.61 -14.37 -4.70
N THR A 22 -2.19 -13.11 -4.51
CA THR A 22 -1.41 -12.36 -5.51
C THR A 22 -0.03 -12.98 -5.72
N LYS A 23 0.63 -13.45 -4.65
CA LYS A 23 1.90 -14.16 -4.73
C LYS A 23 1.79 -15.44 -5.54
N VAL A 24 0.82 -16.29 -5.21
CA VAL A 24 0.56 -17.54 -5.95
C VAL A 24 0.30 -17.24 -7.43
N TYR A 25 -0.47 -16.20 -7.71
CA TYR A 25 -0.72 -15.78 -9.08
C TYR A 25 0.55 -15.29 -9.77
N ALA A 26 1.38 -14.49 -9.11
CA ALA A 26 2.68 -14.06 -9.64
C ALA A 26 3.60 -15.25 -9.95
N GLU A 27 3.65 -16.24 -9.06
CA GLU A 27 4.41 -17.48 -9.28
C GLU A 27 3.93 -18.27 -10.50
N SER A 28 2.61 -18.26 -10.77
CA SER A 28 2.02 -18.99 -11.91
C SER A 28 2.26 -18.34 -13.27
N VAL A 29 2.49 -17.02 -13.31
CA VAL A 29 2.67 -16.27 -14.56
C VAL A 29 4.11 -15.91 -14.88
N THR A 30 5.02 -16.13 -13.94
CA THR A 30 6.45 -15.88 -14.09
C THR A 30 7.15 -17.20 -14.40
N ASP A 31 7.36 -17.48 -15.68
CA ASP A 31 8.12 -18.66 -16.11
C ASP A 31 9.61 -18.29 -16.19
N ARG A 32 10.32 -18.45 -15.06
CA ARG A 32 11.76 -18.25 -15.00
C ARG A 32 12.50 -19.58 -15.00
N THR A 33 13.10 -19.86 -16.13
CA THR A 33 13.93 -21.06 -16.33
C THR A 33 15.41 -20.84 -16.04
N ASP A 34 15.81 -19.60 -15.71
CA ASP A 34 17.20 -19.20 -15.51
C ASP A 34 17.76 -19.49 -14.10
N GLY A 35 16.96 -20.02 -13.20
CA GLY A 35 17.37 -20.34 -11.81
C GLY A 35 17.57 -19.13 -10.91
N GLU A 36 17.40 -17.90 -11.42
CA GLU A 36 17.42 -16.69 -10.60
C GLU A 36 16.13 -16.54 -9.80
N ARG A 37 16.23 -15.94 -8.61
CA ARG A 37 15.06 -15.64 -7.79
C ARG A 37 14.20 -14.58 -8.47
N ASP A 38 12.95 -14.93 -8.74
CA ASP A 38 11.97 -13.97 -9.22
C ASP A 38 11.71 -12.89 -8.14
N PRO A 39 11.88 -11.60 -8.48
CA PRO A 39 11.67 -10.52 -7.52
C PRO A 39 10.19 -10.30 -7.15
N LEU A 40 9.23 -10.72 -7.98
CA LEU A 40 7.81 -10.47 -7.74
C LEU A 40 7.26 -11.27 -6.56
N PRO A 41 7.36 -12.62 -6.52
CA PRO A 41 6.90 -13.38 -5.35
C PRO A 41 7.58 -12.96 -4.06
N MET A 42 8.87 -12.61 -4.11
CA MET A 42 9.60 -12.09 -2.95
C MET A 42 9.07 -10.74 -2.47
N SER A 43 8.63 -9.88 -3.36
CA SER A 43 8.02 -8.59 -2.99
C SER A 43 6.70 -8.79 -2.25
N PHE A 44 5.85 -9.70 -2.70
CA PHE A 44 4.59 -10.04 -2.01
C PHE A 44 4.83 -10.68 -0.64
N TRP A 45 5.80 -11.60 -0.56
CA TRP A 45 6.18 -12.19 0.71
C TRP A 45 6.70 -11.15 1.72
N ASN A 46 7.49 -10.19 1.27
CA ASN A 46 7.98 -9.09 2.12
C ASN A 46 6.84 -8.21 2.63
N ILE A 47 5.85 -7.90 1.79
CA ILE A 47 4.67 -7.12 2.20
C ILE A 47 3.85 -7.92 3.21
N HIS A 48 3.59 -9.20 2.93
CA HIS A 48 2.85 -10.09 3.83
C HIS A 48 3.48 -10.15 5.23
N ASN A 49 4.79 -10.38 5.31
CA ASN A 49 5.49 -10.43 6.60
C ASN A 49 5.39 -9.12 7.38
N ARG A 50 5.42 -7.95 6.71
CA ARG A 50 5.25 -6.65 7.37
C ARG A 50 3.85 -6.47 7.93
N VAL A 51 2.83 -6.89 7.17
CA VAL A 51 1.43 -6.89 7.64
C VAL A 51 1.29 -7.82 8.85
N GLN A 52 1.84 -9.03 8.77
CA GLN A 52 1.83 -10.01 9.87
C GLN A 52 2.48 -9.45 11.14
N MET A 53 3.68 -8.90 11.03
CA MET A 53 4.37 -8.26 12.17
C MET A 53 3.52 -7.15 12.80
N THR A 54 2.82 -6.36 11.97
CA THR A 54 1.98 -5.29 12.49
C THR A 54 0.75 -5.83 13.23
N VAL A 55 0.13 -6.90 12.73
CA VAL A 55 -0.95 -7.61 13.43
C VAL A 55 -0.47 -8.12 14.79
N GLU A 56 0.71 -8.72 14.85
CA GLU A 56 1.32 -9.23 16.08
C GLU A 56 1.59 -8.08 17.08
N VAL A 57 2.18 -6.98 16.63
CA VAL A 57 2.44 -5.79 17.45
C VAL A 57 1.12 -5.18 17.98
N LEU A 58 0.11 -5.01 17.12
CA LEU A 58 -1.20 -4.50 17.54
C LEU A 58 -1.89 -5.44 18.52
N THR A 59 -1.77 -6.75 18.35
CA THR A 59 -2.29 -7.77 19.25
C THR A 59 -1.60 -7.67 20.60
N TYR A 60 -0.27 -7.57 20.61
CA TYR A 60 0.51 -7.39 21.83
C TYR A 60 0.06 -6.14 22.61
N TYR A 61 0.01 -4.98 21.96
CA TYR A 61 -0.44 -3.74 22.60
C TYR A 61 -1.91 -3.78 23.06
N SER A 62 -2.74 -4.60 22.45
CA SER A 62 -4.15 -4.76 22.88
C SER A 62 -4.32 -5.57 24.15
N GLY A 63 -3.31 -6.36 24.51
CA GLY A 63 -3.27 -7.14 25.75
C GLY A 63 -2.89 -6.33 27.00
N PHE A 64 -2.37 -5.12 26.86
CA PHE A 64 -2.00 -4.30 28.02
C PHE A 64 -3.23 -3.72 28.72
N ARG A 65 -3.25 -3.85 30.04
CA ARG A 65 -4.16 -3.07 30.89
C ARG A 65 -3.58 -1.66 31.02
N THR A 66 -4.31 -0.66 30.57
CA THR A 66 -3.88 0.74 30.60
C THR A 66 -4.64 1.52 31.66
N THR A 67 -3.93 2.47 32.30
CA THR A 67 -4.56 3.61 32.97
C THR A 67 -4.87 4.69 31.93
N SER A 68 -5.71 5.66 32.25
CA SER A 68 -6.03 6.77 31.34
C SER A 68 -4.78 7.56 30.87
N GLU A 69 -3.71 7.61 31.68
CA GLU A 69 -2.46 8.29 31.35
C GLU A 69 -1.63 7.54 30.31
N THR A 70 -1.63 6.21 30.35
CA THR A 70 -0.87 5.37 29.41
C THR A 70 -1.63 5.06 28.13
N GLU A 71 -2.94 5.28 28.08
CA GLU A 71 -3.77 5.02 26.90
C GLU A 71 -3.40 5.92 25.72
N GLY A 72 -3.10 7.20 25.97
CA GLY A 72 -2.64 8.15 24.95
C GLY A 72 -1.33 7.72 24.31
N GLU A 73 -0.33 7.35 25.10
CA GLU A 73 0.96 6.87 24.62
C GLU A 73 0.85 5.58 23.81
N LEU A 74 0.01 4.64 24.24
CA LEU A 74 -0.22 3.39 23.51
C LEU A 74 -0.93 3.63 22.19
N THR A 75 -1.86 4.57 22.14
CA THR A 75 -2.53 4.97 20.91
C THR A 75 -1.53 5.58 19.93
N GLU A 76 -0.63 6.45 20.40
CA GLU A 76 0.41 7.04 19.58
C GLU A 76 1.36 5.99 19.00
N ARG A 77 1.81 5.02 19.82
CA ARG A 77 2.65 3.90 19.34
C ARG A 77 1.95 3.06 18.28
N LYS A 78 0.63 2.79 18.44
CA LYS A 78 -0.16 2.10 17.42
C LYS A 78 -0.24 2.90 16.12
N VAL A 79 -0.48 4.21 16.20
CA VAL A 79 -0.49 5.09 15.02
C VAL A 79 0.85 5.05 14.30
N ILE A 80 1.97 5.14 15.03
CA ILE A 80 3.31 5.05 14.45
C ILE A 80 3.48 3.72 13.71
N ALA A 81 3.18 2.59 14.36
CA ALA A 81 3.36 1.27 13.77
C ALA A 81 2.56 1.09 12.46
N VAL A 82 1.28 1.47 12.43
CA VAL A 82 0.45 1.32 11.22
C VAL A 82 0.77 2.36 10.15
N LYS A 83 1.26 3.56 10.52
CA LYS A 83 1.76 4.56 9.59
C LYS A 83 3.02 4.05 8.87
N ASP A 84 3.95 3.50 9.63
CA ASP A 84 5.20 2.98 9.08
C ASP A 84 4.93 1.76 8.18
N LEU A 85 3.99 0.86 8.57
CA LEU A 85 3.51 -0.20 7.70
C LEU A 85 2.96 0.35 6.37
N PHE A 86 2.09 1.34 6.42
CA PHE A 86 1.51 1.94 5.22
C PHE A 86 2.59 2.46 4.27
N VAL A 87 3.57 3.20 4.79
CA VAL A 87 4.69 3.72 4.00
C VAL A 87 5.51 2.58 3.37
N ASP A 88 5.81 1.55 4.15
CA ASP A 88 6.59 0.39 3.72
C ASP A 88 5.85 -0.41 2.65
N VAL A 89 4.54 -0.64 2.83
CA VAL A 89 3.72 -1.38 1.85
C VAL A 89 3.64 -0.61 0.54
N VAL A 90 3.37 0.69 0.53
CA VAL A 90 3.33 1.48 -0.71
C VAL A 90 4.69 1.51 -1.40
N SER A 91 5.79 1.56 -0.64
CA SER A 91 7.15 1.50 -1.20
C SER A 91 7.47 0.14 -1.82
N ALA A 92 7.01 -0.95 -1.19
CA ALA A 92 7.16 -2.30 -1.73
C ALA A 92 6.28 -2.51 -2.98
N ILE A 93 5.06 -1.97 -3.01
CA ILE A 93 4.20 -1.94 -4.20
C ILE A 93 4.89 -1.18 -5.34
N GLU A 94 5.49 -0.01 -5.06
CA GLU A 94 6.25 0.73 -6.08
C GLU A 94 7.37 -0.14 -6.68
N LYS A 95 8.13 -0.85 -5.83
CA LYS A 95 9.17 -1.78 -6.30
C LYS A 95 8.58 -2.90 -7.14
N ALA A 96 7.55 -3.58 -6.65
CA ALA A 96 6.90 -4.68 -7.34
C ALA A 96 6.31 -4.26 -8.70
N SER A 97 5.72 -3.06 -8.76
CA SER A 97 5.20 -2.51 -10.03
C SER A 97 6.30 -2.27 -11.05
N LYS A 98 7.46 -1.77 -10.63
CA LYS A 98 8.63 -1.60 -11.49
C LYS A 98 9.15 -2.94 -12.00
N ASP A 99 9.22 -3.94 -11.13
CA ASP A 99 9.68 -5.28 -11.48
C ASP A 99 8.69 -5.96 -12.44
N ALA A 100 7.38 -5.84 -12.21
CA ALA A 100 6.34 -6.37 -13.10
C ALA A 100 6.45 -5.77 -14.53
N VAL A 101 6.59 -4.45 -14.63
CA VAL A 101 6.76 -3.76 -15.94
C VAL A 101 8.04 -4.22 -16.65
N ARG A 102 9.14 -4.43 -15.92
CA ARG A 102 10.41 -4.91 -16.50
C ARG A 102 10.33 -6.36 -16.99
N LEU A 103 9.62 -7.22 -16.26
CA LEU A 103 9.45 -8.63 -16.61
C LEU A 103 8.45 -8.84 -17.76
N ARG A 104 7.65 -7.83 -18.07
CA ARG A 104 6.65 -7.86 -19.16
C ARG A 104 6.92 -6.71 -20.15
N PRO A 105 8.08 -6.73 -20.85
CA PRO A 105 8.46 -5.66 -21.78
C PRO A 105 7.57 -5.57 -23.02
N ASP A 106 6.82 -6.61 -23.31
CA ASP A 106 5.86 -6.77 -24.39
C ASP A 106 4.54 -6.04 -24.16
N THR A 107 4.26 -5.58 -22.91
CA THR A 107 3.01 -4.89 -22.62
C THR A 107 3.02 -3.44 -23.07
N CYS A 108 1.82 -2.92 -23.40
CA CYS A 108 1.64 -1.50 -23.73
C CYS A 108 2.08 -0.56 -22.59
N VAL A 109 1.90 -0.96 -21.33
CA VAL A 109 2.38 -0.19 -20.16
C VAL A 109 3.90 -0.08 -20.17
N SER A 110 4.60 -1.17 -20.46
CA SER A 110 6.07 -1.20 -20.54
C SER A 110 6.59 -0.33 -21.69
N ALA A 111 5.93 -0.36 -22.83
CA ALA A 111 6.27 0.49 -23.98
C ALA A 111 6.10 1.98 -23.67
N GLU A 112 5.05 2.35 -22.92
CA GLU A 112 4.76 3.73 -22.52
C GLU A 112 5.77 4.26 -21.49
N VAL A 113 6.02 3.45 -20.43
CA VAL A 113 6.91 3.82 -19.32
C VAL A 113 8.39 3.64 -19.69
N GLY A 114 8.68 2.82 -20.66
CA GLY A 114 9.93 2.06 -20.80
C GLY A 114 11.06 2.75 -21.56
N LYS A 115 11.02 4.03 -21.89
CA LYS A 115 12.18 4.67 -22.55
C LYS A 115 13.34 4.94 -21.59
N ASP A 116 13.10 4.98 -20.28
CA ASP A 116 14.15 5.11 -19.27
C ASP A 116 13.79 4.29 -18.00
N ALA A 117 14.17 3.02 -18.02
CA ALA A 117 13.91 2.06 -16.91
C ALA A 117 14.43 2.54 -15.56
N ARG A 118 15.39 3.49 -15.51
CA ARG A 118 15.93 4.04 -14.27
C ARG A 118 14.99 5.07 -13.62
N ARG A 119 14.07 5.64 -14.39
CA ARG A 119 13.13 6.69 -13.94
C ARG A 119 11.72 6.19 -13.69
N ILE A 120 11.47 4.90 -13.84
CA ILE A 120 10.15 4.33 -13.54
C ILE A 120 9.83 4.57 -12.07
N ASN A 121 8.71 5.20 -11.80
CA ASN A 121 8.13 5.36 -10.46
C ASN A 121 6.66 4.93 -10.49
N LEU A 122 6.07 4.71 -9.31
CA LEU A 122 4.70 4.22 -9.24
C LEU A 122 3.71 5.15 -9.96
N ARG A 123 3.92 6.46 -9.94
CA ARG A 123 3.06 7.42 -10.63
C ARG A 123 3.07 7.21 -12.14
N SER A 124 4.25 7.06 -12.75
CA SER A 124 4.35 6.81 -14.20
C SER A 124 3.71 5.48 -14.61
N VAL A 125 3.79 4.45 -13.77
CA VAL A 125 3.09 3.17 -14.00
C VAL A 125 1.58 3.34 -13.93
N ILE A 126 1.05 4.09 -12.96
CA ILE A 126 -0.38 4.38 -12.83
C ILE A 126 -0.88 5.15 -14.06
N ASP A 127 -0.19 6.22 -14.45
CA ASP A 127 -0.58 7.08 -15.58
C ASP A 127 -0.59 6.29 -16.91
N ALA A 128 0.44 5.47 -17.16
CA ALA A 128 0.50 4.59 -18.33
C ALA A 128 -0.61 3.52 -18.30
N SER A 129 -0.86 2.91 -17.14
CA SER A 129 -1.90 1.90 -16.99
C SER A 129 -3.30 2.47 -17.22
N ALA A 130 -3.54 3.70 -16.77
CA ALA A 130 -4.79 4.42 -17.04
C ALA A 130 -4.97 4.73 -18.53
N ALA A 131 -3.91 5.17 -19.22
CA ALA A 131 -3.93 5.45 -20.66
C ALA A 131 -4.30 4.21 -21.50
N HIS A 132 -4.00 3.02 -20.98
CA HIS A 132 -4.33 1.74 -21.63
C HIS A 132 -5.53 1.02 -21.03
N GLY A 133 -6.30 1.67 -20.17
CA GLY A 133 -7.57 1.15 -19.63
C GLY A 133 -7.43 0.04 -18.57
N LEU A 134 -6.23 -0.17 -18.00
CA LEU A 134 -6.01 -1.15 -16.93
C LEU A 134 -6.49 -0.63 -15.55
N LEU A 135 -6.64 0.67 -15.42
CA LEU A 135 -7.15 1.32 -14.21
C LEU A 135 -8.32 2.23 -14.57
N SER A 136 -9.37 2.17 -13.76
CA SER A 136 -10.48 3.12 -13.85
C SER A 136 -10.07 4.53 -13.37
N GLU A 137 -10.80 5.56 -13.77
CA GLU A 137 -10.59 6.93 -13.26
C GLU A 137 -10.69 7.00 -11.72
N GLY A 138 -11.58 6.20 -11.13
CA GLY A 138 -11.73 6.07 -9.69
C GLY A 138 -10.47 5.51 -9.03
N ASP A 139 -9.89 4.44 -9.58
CA ASP A 139 -8.66 3.82 -9.07
C ASP A 139 -7.47 4.77 -9.19
N VAL A 140 -7.34 5.47 -10.31
CA VAL A 140 -6.30 6.50 -10.51
C VAL A 140 -6.39 7.60 -9.46
N LYS A 141 -7.61 8.06 -9.17
CA LYS A 141 -7.84 9.08 -8.15
C LYS A 141 -7.45 8.59 -6.76
N GLU A 142 -7.86 7.39 -6.37
CA GLU A 142 -7.47 6.81 -5.09
C GLU A 142 -5.95 6.61 -5.00
N TRP A 143 -5.28 6.13 -6.05
CA TRP A 143 -3.83 6.05 -6.10
C TRP A 143 -3.15 7.39 -5.88
N ASN A 144 -3.65 8.45 -6.51
CA ASN A 144 -3.12 9.81 -6.33
C ASN A 144 -3.25 10.29 -4.89
N ASP A 145 -4.38 9.99 -4.25
CA ASP A 145 -4.62 10.32 -2.85
C ASP A 145 -3.70 9.50 -1.91
N ILE A 146 -3.50 8.20 -2.18
CA ILE A 146 -2.57 7.33 -1.46
C ILE A 146 -1.14 7.86 -1.56
N LEU A 147 -0.67 8.20 -2.77
CA LEU A 147 0.67 8.73 -2.99
C LEU A 147 0.88 10.09 -2.32
N LEU A 148 -0.13 10.96 -2.32
CA LEU A 148 -0.07 12.23 -1.61
C LEU A 148 0.11 11.99 -0.10
N ILE A 149 -0.71 11.13 0.51
CA ILE A 149 -0.63 10.82 1.94
C ILE A 149 0.72 10.17 2.29
N ARG A 150 1.19 9.21 1.47
CA ARG A 150 2.49 8.56 1.67
C ARG A 150 3.64 9.57 1.64
N ASN A 151 3.63 10.50 0.69
CA ASN A 151 4.67 11.50 0.58
C ASN A 151 4.68 12.47 1.76
N LEU A 152 3.50 12.86 2.27
CA LEU A 152 3.41 13.64 3.50
C LEU A 152 3.96 12.87 4.70
N ALA A 153 3.64 11.59 4.82
CA ALA A 153 4.11 10.75 5.92
C ALA A 153 5.65 10.60 5.94
N VAL A 154 6.27 10.52 4.76
CA VAL A 154 7.72 10.32 4.62
C VAL A 154 8.51 11.63 4.72
N HIS A 155 8.09 12.67 4.00
CA HIS A 155 8.93 13.85 3.80
C HIS A 155 8.62 15.01 4.73
N ASN A 156 7.39 15.14 5.20
CA ASN A 156 6.92 16.28 5.97
C ASN A 156 6.42 15.92 7.37
N ASN A 157 6.84 14.79 7.93
CA ASN A 157 6.33 14.29 9.22
C ASN A 157 4.79 14.31 9.29
N ALA A 158 4.12 13.95 8.19
CA ALA A 158 2.68 14.02 8.00
C ALA A 158 2.08 15.46 8.03
N MET A 159 2.90 16.51 7.92
CA MET A 159 2.41 17.90 7.83
C MET A 159 2.00 18.23 6.39
N ALA A 160 0.77 18.68 6.22
CA ALA A 160 0.27 19.08 4.90
C ALA A 160 0.86 20.43 4.47
N ASP A 161 1.28 20.53 3.22
CA ASP A 161 1.76 21.74 2.55
C ASP A 161 0.64 22.49 1.82
N ARG A 162 -0.48 21.83 1.58
CA ARG A 162 -1.66 22.37 0.87
C ARG A 162 -2.97 21.84 1.43
N SER A 163 -4.08 22.52 1.08
CA SER A 163 -5.42 22.00 1.35
C SER A 163 -5.78 20.94 0.33
N ALA A 164 -6.25 19.77 0.80
CA ALA A 164 -6.78 18.71 -0.04
C ALA A 164 -7.80 17.86 0.74
N VAL A 165 -8.66 17.15 0.01
CA VAL A 165 -9.53 16.12 0.56
C VAL A 165 -9.23 14.83 -0.18
N CYS A 166 -8.54 13.91 0.49
CA CYS A 166 -8.25 12.57 -0.01
C CYS A 166 -9.42 11.64 0.29
N ARG A 167 -9.80 10.80 -0.68
CA ARG A 167 -10.86 9.80 -0.53
C ARG A 167 -10.31 8.44 -0.94
N VAL A 168 -10.16 7.54 0.01
CA VAL A 168 -9.55 6.23 -0.19
C VAL A 168 -10.32 5.18 0.61
N GLY A 169 -10.72 4.09 -0.02
CA GLY A 169 -11.36 2.97 0.67
C GLY A 169 -12.59 3.36 1.47
N GLY A 170 -13.37 4.33 0.99
CA GLY A 170 -14.58 4.82 1.64
C GLY A 170 -14.35 5.83 2.78
N ILE A 171 -13.11 6.15 3.15
CA ILE A 171 -12.81 7.19 4.13
C ILE A 171 -12.43 8.52 3.46
N SER A 172 -12.65 9.63 4.18
CA SER A 172 -12.25 10.98 3.75
C SER A 172 -11.25 11.57 4.73
N ILE A 173 -10.11 12.02 4.22
CA ILE A 173 -9.02 12.62 5.00
C ILE A 173 -8.85 14.07 4.53
N SER A 174 -9.10 15.03 5.44
CA SER A 174 -8.93 16.46 5.16
C SER A 174 -7.52 16.90 5.53
N LEU A 175 -6.79 17.40 4.56
CA LEU A 175 -5.47 17.99 4.72
C LEU A 175 -5.59 19.51 4.82
N ARG A 176 -4.87 20.15 5.75
CA ARG A 176 -4.84 21.61 5.94
C ARG A 176 -3.39 22.07 6.05
N PRO A 177 -2.99 23.15 5.34
CA PRO A 177 -1.61 23.64 5.36
C PRO A 177 -1.11 23.89 6.79
N GLY A 178 0.12 23.46 7.05
CA GLY A 178 0.77 23.61 8.35
C GLY A 178 0.12 22.78 9.48
N ARG A 179 -0.77 21.86 9.14
CA ARG A 179 -1.36 20.93 10.12
C ARG A 179 -0.93 19.51 9.83
N MET A 180 -0.57 18.80 10.91
CA MET A 180 -0.30 17.37 10.83
C MET A 180 -1.59 16.62 10.47
N MET A 181 -1.48 15.67 9.56
CA MET A 181 -2.55 14.72 9.31
C MET A 181 -2.82 13.92 10.57
N LYS A 182 -4.02 14.06 11.10
CA LYS A 182 -4.48 13.33 12.29
C LYS A 182 -5.53 12.32 11.87
N GLY A 183 -5.44 11.13 12.42
CA GLY A 183 -6.42 10.07 12.25
C GLY A 183 -6.17 8.97 13.27
N PRO A 184 -7.19 8.18 13.59
CA PRO A 184 -7.01 6.99 14.41
C PRO A 184 -6.14 5.96 13.64
N PRO A 185 -5.56 4.96 14.32
CA PRO A 185 -4.72 3.93 13.70
C PRO A 185 -5.41 3.26 12.50
N GLU A 186 -6.73 3.07 12.57
CA GLU A 186 -7.56 2.46 11.53
C GLU A 186 -7.49 3.19 10.19
N THR A 187 -7.24 4.50 10.20
CA THR A 187 -7.04 5.28 8.96
C THR A 187 -5.92 4.68 8.10
N TYR A 188 -4.76 4.42 8.71
CA TYR A 188 -3.64 3.84 7.98
C TYR A 188 -3.86 2.37 7.60
N VAL A 189 -4.63 1.63 8.40
CA VAL A 189 -5.03 0.26 8.06
C VAL A 189 -5.88 0.25 6.78
N VAL A 190 -6.88 1.12 6.69
CA VAL A 190 -7.71 1.27 5.47
C VAL A 190 -6.87 1.67 4.27
N LEU A 191 -5.96 2.63 4.42
CA LEU A 191 -5.05 3.05 3.35
C LEU A 191 -4.17 1.90 2.86
N THR A 192 -3.61 1.10 3.78
CA THR A 192 -2.79 -0.07 3.47
C THR A 192 -3.59 -1.13 2.71
N SER A 193 -4.74 -1.51 3.24
CA SER A 193 -5.61 -2.51 2.61
C SER A 193 -6.05 -2.08 1.21
N ARG A 194 -6.43 -0.80 1.05
CA ARG A 194 -6.85 -0.30 -0.26
C ARG A 194 -5.69 -0.25 -1.26
N ALA A 195 -4.49 0.14 -0.83
CA ALA A 195 -3.30 0.11 -1.69
C ALA A 195 -3.01 -1.31 -2.21
N VAL A 196 -3.10 -2.32 -1.34
CA VAL A 196 -2.92 -3.74 -1.71
C VAL A 196 -4.01 -4.20 -2.68
N THR A 197 -5.27 -3.85 -2.41
CA THR A 197 -6.40 -4.21 -3.31
C THR A 197 -6.23 -3.61 -4.70
N LEU A 198 -5.90 -2.33 -4.78
CA LEU A 198 -5.65 -1.65 -6.06
C LEU A 198 -4.46 -2.26 -6.80
N PHE A 199 -3.39 -2.60 -6.08
CA PHE A 199 -2.23 -3.25 -6.66
C PHE A 199 -2.55 -4.66 -7.19
N HIS A 200 -3.30 -5.47 -6.43
CA HIS A 200 -3.75 -6.79 -6.88
C HIS A 200 -4.58 -6.69 -8.17
N THR A 201 -5.58 -5.80 -8.20
CA THR A 201 -6.43 -5.59 -9.37
C THR A 201 -5.62 -5.18 -10.59
N TRP A 202 -4.71 -4.23 -10.42
CA TRP A 202 -3.81 -3.78 -11.48
C TRP A 202 -2.90 -4.91 -11.98
N PHE A 203 -2.27 -5.65 -11.05
CA PHE A 203 -1.37 -6.74 -11.41
C PHE A 203 -2.09 -7.85 -12.18
N ALA A 204 -3.28 -8.25 -11.73
CA ALA A 204 -4.12 -9.21 -12.43
C ALA A 204 -4.46 -8.74 -13.86
N ALA A 205 -4.79 -7.47 -14.05
CA ALA A 205 -5.05 -6.91 -15.37
C ALA A 205 -3.78 -6.88 -16.24
N LEU A 206 -2.63 -6.52 -15.69
CA LEU A 206 -1.36 -6.45 -16.42
C LEU A 206 -0.92 -7.81 -16.98
N VAL A 207 -1.09 -8.89 -16.20
CA VAL A 207 -0.62 -10.22 -16.61
C VAL A 207 -1.59 -10.95 -17.54
N THR A 208 -2.79 -10.41 -17.75
CA THR A 208 -3.77 -10.93 -18.74
C THR A 208 -3.64 -10.27 -20.12
N LEU A 209 -2.78 -9.25 -20.26
CA LEU A 209 -2.44 -8.64 -21.54
C LEU A 209 -1.51 -9.55 -22.34
#